data_ee922c1fb8eb7091128f30685011c826
#
_entry.id   ee922c1fb8eb7091128f30685011c826
#
_cell.length_a   1.000
_cell.length_b   1.000
_cell.length_c   1.000
_cell.angle_alpha   90.00
_cell.angle_beta   90.00
_cell.angle_gamma   90.00
#
_symmetry.space_group_name_H-M   'P 1'
#
loop_
_entity.id
_entity.type
_entity.pdbx_description
1 polymer ?
#
loop_
_entity_poly.entity_id
_entity_poly.type
_entity_poly.pdbx_seq_one_letter_code
_entity_poly.pdbx_strand_id
1 'polypeptide(L)'
;MGSDRALLVGAAILLAGMMTAPVSGHHGTAASYDGSKQVTITGKVTEFWWHNPHSALFVDVTNEKGERVSWSIEMSSPGVLLRAGWTRRTFVAADAVSVVVNPSRAGTPVGVCLNPCAVTVNGKALSVREP
;
A
#
# COMPACT_ATOMS: atom_id res chain seq x y z
N MET A 1 5.40 -52.18 -31.50
CA MET A 1 4.69 -51.78 -30.26
C MET A 1 5.57 -51.12 -29.19
N GLY A 2 6.86 -50.92 -29.43
CA GLY A 2 7.78 -50.28 -28.47
C GLY A 2 8.04 -48.77 -28.68
N SER A 3 7.88 -48.26 -29.89
CA SER A 3 8.20 -46.89 -30.26
C SER A 3 7.17 -45.83 -29.78
N ASP A 4 5.88 -46.22 -29.79
CA ASP A 4 4.80 -45.26 -29.47
C ASP A 4 4.70 -44.94 -27.98
N ARG A 5 5.08 -45.91 -27.11
CA ARG A 5 5.11 -45.70 -25.65
C ARG A 5 6.27 -44.76 -25.23
N ALA A 6 7.40 -44.85 -25.92
CA ALA A 6 8.55 -43.96 -25.62
C ALA A 6 8.27 -42.53 -26.04
N LEU A 7 7.56 -42.32 -27.13
CA LEU A 7 7.12 -40.97 -27.59
C LEU A 7 6.12 -40.32 -26.66
N LEU A 8 5.15 -41.10 -26.11
CA LEU A 8 4.16 -40.60 -25.17
C LEU A 8 4.79 -40.22 -23.81
N VAL A 9 5.75 -40.95 -23.32
CA VAL A 9 6.47 -40.65 -22.08
C VAL A 9 7.36 -39.41 -22.26
N GLY A 10 8.01 -39.29 -23.42
CA GLY A 10 8.82 -38.09 -23.71
C GLY A 10 7.98 -36.82 -23.80
N ALA A 11 6.79 -36.88 -24.40
CA ALA A 11 5.88 -35.75 -24.50
C ALA A 11 5.31 -35.33 -23.12
N ALA A 12 5.02 -36.29 -22.24
CA ALA A 12 4.53 -35.99 -20.90
C ALA A 12 5.59 -35.31 -19.99
N ILE A 13 6.87 -35.67 -20.14
CA ILE A 13 7.97 -35.07 -19.37
C ILE A 13 8.24 -33.65 -19.89
N LEU A 14 8.13 -33.38 -21.20
CA LEU A 14 8.27 -32.04 -21.76
C LEU A 14 7.14 -31.10 -21.32
N LEU A 15 5.91 -31.59 -21.18
CA LEU A 15 4.77 -30.80 -20.68
C LEU A 15 4.88 -30.46 -19.19
N ALA A 16 5.44 -31.37 -18.38
CA ALA A 16 5.63 -31.16 -16.95
C ALA A 16 6.72 -30.11 -16.64
N GLY A 17 7.71 -29.94 -17.54
CA GLY A 17 8.79 -28.97 -17.38
C GLY A 17 8.40 -27.51 -17.65
N MET A 18 7.24 -27.25 -18.27
CA MET A 18 6.80 -25.89 -18.60
C MET A 18 5.95 -25.19 -17.51
N MET A 19 5.67 -25.86 -16.38
CA MET A 19 4.79 -25.31 -15.34
C MET A 19 5.48 -24.68 -14.12
N THR A 20 6.78 -24.47 -14.17
CA THR A 20 7.50 -23.79 -13.09
C THR A 20 8.00 -22.41 -13.50
N ALA A 21 7.14 -21.57 -14.06
CA ALA A 21 7.42 -20.14 -14.04
C ALA A 21 7.14 -19.67 -12.60
N PRO A 22 8.13 -19.10 -11.88
CA PRO A 22 7.85 -18.45 -10.61
C PRO A 22 6.90 -17.30 -10.89
N VAL A 23 5.65 -17.40 -10.43
CA VAL A 23 4.72 -16.28 -10.40
C VAL A 23 5.27 -15.33 -9.34
N SER A 24 6.16 -14.43 -9.75
CA SER A 24 6.62 -13.33 -8.91
C SER A 24 5.47 -12.35 -8.74
N GLY A 25 4.58 -12.65 -7.82
CA GLY A 25 3.45 -11.79 -7.40
C GLY A 25 3.87 -10.64 -6.50
N HIS A 26 5.11 -10.18 -6.59
CA HIS A 26 5.53 -8.93 -5.97
C HIS A 26 5.13 -7.76 -6.87
N HIS A 27 3.87 -7.36 -6.77
CA HIS A 27 3.49 -6.01 -7.11
C HIS A 27 4.15 -5.09 -6.09
N GLY A 28 5.43 -4.77 -6.31
CA GLY A 28 6.19 -3.89 -5.44
C GLY A 28 5.54 -2.52 -5.44
N THR A 29 5.38 -1.92 -4.26
CA THR A 29 4.97 -0.52 -4.08
C THR A 29 5.74 0.43 -4.99
N ALA A 30 7.00 0.11 -5.32
CA ALA A 30 7.86 0.84 -6.26
C ALA A 30 7.29 0.94 -7.69
N ALA A 31 6.47 0.00 -8.15
CA ALA A 31 5.83 0.07 -9.46
C ALA A 31 4.67 1.07 -9.48
N SER A 32 3.93 1.20 -8.38
CA SER A 32 2.73 2.03 -8.27
C SER A 32 3.02 3.44 -7.77
N TYR A 33 4.03 3.61 -6.92
CA TYR A 33 4.35 4.86 -6.24
C TYR A 33 5.72 5.41 -6.62
N ASP A 34 5.84 6.75 -6.65
CA ASP A 34 7.09 7.43 -6.95
C ASP A 34 7.92 7.65 -5.67
N GLY A 35 8.81 6.71 -5.36
CA GLY A 35 9.68 6.77 -4.18
C GLY A 35 10.67 7.95 -4.19
N SER A 36 10.87 8.63 -5.33
CA SER A 36 11.74 9.81 -5.43
C SER A 36 11.02 11.10 -5.05
N LYS A 37 9.69 11.06 -4.90
CA LYS A 37 8.86 12.22 -4.57
C LYS A 37 8.17 12.03 -3.23
N GLN A 38 8.01 13.14 -2.53
CA GLN A 38 7.18 13.23 -1.34
C GLN A 38 6.22 14.39 -1.48
N VAL A 39 4.97 14.17 -1.09
CA VAL A 39 3.95 15.20 -1.00
C VAL A 39 3.31 15.14 0.37
N THR A 40 2.93 16.30 0.90
CA THR A 40 2.21 16.38 2.18
C THR A 40 0.72 16.50 1.90
N ILE A 41 -0.05 15.55 2.39
CA ILE A 41 -1.50 15.52 2.30
C ILE A 41 -2.06 16.07 3.60
N THR A 42 -2.71 17.22 3.55
CA THR A 42 -3.34 17.85 4.70
C THR A 42 -4.84 17.93 4.48
N GLY A 43 -5.62 17.41 5.44
CA GLY A 43 -7.07 17.36 5.29
C GLY A 43 -7.77 16.77 6.51
N LYS A 44 -8.98 16.27 6.28
CA LYS A 44 -9.82 15.64 7.30
C LYS A 44 -9.94 14.16 7.02
N VAL A 45 -9.74 13.36 8.06
CA VAL A 45 -9.98 11.90 7.98
C VAL A 45 -11.45 11.65 7.71
N THR A 46 -11.73 10.80 6.74
CA THR A 46 -13.08 10.27 6.48
C THR A 46 -13.21 8.86 7.00
N GLU A 47 -12.16 8.03 6.83
CA GLU A 47 -12.16 6.64 7.25
C GLU A 47 -10.74 6.14 7.52
N PHE A 48 -10.60 5.15 8.40
CA PHE A 48 -9.36 4.41 8.61
C PHE A 48 -9.64 2.91 8.56
N TRP A 49 -9.15 2.24 7.50
CA TRP A 49 -9.25 0.80 7.34
C TRP A 49 -8.07 0.09 8.01
N TRP A 50 -8.40 -0.79 8.95
CA TRP A 50 -7.42 -1.59 9.67
C TRP A 50 -7.48 -3.02 9.19
N HIS A 51 -6.84 -3.31 8.04
CA HIS A 51 -6.92 -4.58 7.32
C HIS A 51 -5.54 -5.13 6.97
N ASN A 52 -5.44 -6.47 6.82
CA ASN A 52 -4.35 -7.13 6.15
C ASN A 52 -4.64 -7.19 4.63
N PRO A 53 -3.61 -7.14 3.76
CA PRO A 53 -2.18 -6.99 4.07
C PRO A 53 -1.79 -5.55 4.41
N HIS A 54 -2.55 -4.53 4.03
CA HIS A 54 -2.25 -3.12 4.25
C HIS A 54 -3.46 -2.40 4.84
N SER A 55 -3.20 -1.54 5.81
CA SER A 55 -4.18 -0.56 6.29
C SER A 55 -4.29 0.59 5.29
N ALA A 56 -5.38 1.34 5.32
CA ALA A 56 -5.56 2.52 4.46
C ALA A 56 -6.22 3.66 5.23
N LEU A 57 -5.70 4.87 5.01
CA LEU A 57 -6.27 6.11 5.55
C LEU A 57 -6.91 6.91 4.41
N PHE A 58 -8.15 7.28 4.58
CA PHE A 58 -8.90 8.11 3.64
C PHE A 58 -9.00 9.53 4.18
N VAL A 59 -8.62 10.50 3.34
CA VAL A 59 -8.51 11.91 3.73
C VAL A 59 -9.15 12.79 2.68
N ASP A 60 -10.10 13.62 3.08
CA ASP A 60 -10.64 14.68 2.22
C ASP A 60 -9.75 15.91 2.32
N VAL A 61 -9.26 16.34 1.17
CA VAL A 61 -8.43 17.53 0.99
C VAL A 61 -9.21 18.57 0.19
N THR A 62 -9.14 19.82 0.59
CA THR A 62 -9.63 20.94 -0.24
C THR A 62 -8.47 21.46 -1.08
N ASN A 63 -8.60 21.38 -2.40
CA ASN A 63 -7.59 21.88 -3.31
C ASN A 63 -7.62 23.43 -3.42
N GLU A 64 -6.69 24.01 -4.17
CA GLU A 64 -6.59 25.47 -4.38
C GLU A 64 -7.84 26.08 -5.03
N LYS A 65 -8.63 25.28 -5.73
CA LYS A 65 -9.88 25.71 -6.36
C LYS A 65 -11.09 25.63 -5.42
N GLY A 66 -10.89 25.17 -4.17
CA GLY A 66 -11.97 24.93 -3.21
C GLY A 66 -12.72 23.62 -3.41
N GLU A 67 -12.26 22.76 -4.32
CA GLU A 67 -12.87 21.46 -4.59
C GLU A 67 -12.38 20.42 -3.62
N ARG A 68 -13.27 19.50 -3.21
CA ARG A 68 -12.91 18.36 -2.37
C ARG A 68 -12.30 17.25 -3.21
N VAL A 69 -11.14 16.78 -2.80
CA VAL A 69 -10.42 15.65 -3.39
C VAL A 69 -10.21 14.60 -2.31
N SER A 70 -10.75 13.41 -2.49
CA SER A 70 -10.57 12.30 -1.57
C SER A 70 -9.28 11.55 -1.90
N TRP A 71 -8.34 11.53 -0.96
CA TRP A 71 -7.10 10.79 -1.03
C TRP A 71 -7.22 9.43 -0.35
N SER A 72 -6.64 8.41 -0.98
CA SER A 72 -6.42 7.10 -0.37
C SER A 72 -4.94 6.91 -0.08
N ILE A 73 -4.58 6.70 1.17
CA ILE A 73 -3.20 6.55 1.62
C ILE A 73 -3.00 5.12 2.11
N GLU A 74 -2.25 4.33 1.33
CA GLU A 74 -1.85 2.98 1.74
C GLU A 74 -0.82 3.07 2.85
N MET A 75 -0.99 2.25 3.89
CA MET A 75 -0.12 2.17 5.06
C MET A 75 0.36 0.74 5.27
N SER A 76 1.27 0.56 6.21
CA SER A 76 1.75 -0.76 6.61
C SER A 76 0.62 -1.65 7.15
N SER A 77 0.90 -2.94 7.29
CA SER A 77 -0.04 -3.89 7.87
C SER A 77 -0.38 -3.57 9.33
N PRO A 78 -1.54 -4.01 9.84
CA PRO A 78 -1.91 -3.84 11.23
C PRO A 78 -0.84 -4.29 12.23
N GLY A 79 -0.14 -5.39 11.93
CA GLY A 79 0.92 -5.90 12.78
C GLY A 79 2.14 -4.97 12.88
N VAL A 80 2.51 -4.32 11.77
CA VAL A 80 3.58 -3.30 11.75
C VAL A 80 3.15 -2.06 12.52
N LEU A 81 1.95 -1.56 12.26
CA LEU A 81 1.42 -0.36 12.90
C LEU A 81 1.23 -0.54 14.41
N LEU A 82 0.82 -1.74 14.89
CA LEU A 82 0.73 -2.06 16.32
C LEU A 82 2.10 -1.96 17.00
N ARG A 83 3.17 -2.48 16.37
CA ARG A 83 4.53 -2.34 16.93
C ARG A 83 4.97 -0.88 17.00
N ALA A 84 4.53 -0.05 16.06
CA ALA A 84 4.75 1.40 16.09
C ALA A 84 3.87 2.13 17.13
N GLY A 85 3.02 1.41 17.86
CA GLY A 85 2.13 1.96 18.89
C GLY A 85 0.79 2.47 18.38
N TRP A 86 0.45 2.18 17.10
CA TRP A 86 -0.82 2.60 16.50
C TRP A 86 -1.89 1.53 16.72
N THR A 87 -3.15 1.95 16.71
CA THR A 87 -4.32 1.09 16.90
C THR A 87 -5.39 1.44 15.88
N ARG A 88 -6.48 0.68 15.85
CA ARG A 88 -7.68 1.00 15.06
C ARG A 88 -8.27 2.38 15.36
N ARG A 89 -7.92 2.98 16.52
CA ARG A 89 -8.43 4.27 16.98
C ARG A 89 -7.42 5.40 16.82
N THR A 90 -6.28 5.14 16.19
CA THR A 90 -5.24 6.15 15.96
C THR A 90 -5.77 7.30 15.11
N PHE A 91 -6.67 7.00 14.17
CA PHE A 91 -7.39 7.99 13.39
C PHE A 91 -8.89 7.77 13.55
N VAL A 92 -9.61 8.85 13.74
CA VAL A 92 -11.08 8.85 13.75
C VAL A 92 -11.61 9.86 12.75
N ALA A 93 -12.84 9.66 12.27
CA ALA A 93 -13.46 10.58 11.32
C ALA A 93 -13.45 12.03 11.84
N ALA A 94 -13.22 12.97 10.95
CA ALA A 94 -13.06 14.41 11.19
C ALA A 94 -11.74 14.84 11.84
N ASP A 95 -10.83 13.94 12.22
CA ASP A 95 -9.48 14.34 12.65
C ASP A 95 -8.79 15.19 11.57
N ALA A 96 -8.13 16.25 11.98
CA ALA A 96 -7.23 17.01 11.12
C ALA A 96 -5.90 16.27 11.03
N VAL A 97 -5.51 15.88 9.82
CA VAL A 97 -4.24 15.16 9.61
C VAL A 97 -3.34 15.85 8.60
N SER A 98 -2.05 15.65 8.79
CA SER A 98 -1.02 15.95 7.78
C SER A 98 -0.15 14.71 7.66
N VAL A 99 -0.05 14.15 6.44
CA VAL A 99 0.63 12.89 6.15
C VAL A 99 1.60 13.10 5.00
N VAL A 100 2.86 12.74 5.18
CA VAL A 100 3.87 12.74 4.11
C VAL A 100 3.81 11.41 3.39
N VAL A 101 3.55 11.44 2.07
CA VAL A 101 3.39 10.24 1.25
C VAL A 101 4.26 10.27 0.00
N ASN A 102 4.59 9.09 -0.52
CA ASN A 102 5.05 8.95 -1.90
C ASN A 102 3.82 8.85 -2.80
N PRO A 103 3.65 9.76 -3.78
CA PRO A 103 2.43 9.81 -4.59
C PRO A 103 2.39 8.71 -5.65
N SER A 104 1.18 8.41 -6.13
CA SER A 104 0.97 7.53 -7.28
C SER A 104 1.69 8.05 -8.52
N ARG A 105 2.36 7.16 -9.25
CA ARG A 105 2.97 7.47 -10.57
C ARG A 105 1.92 7.83 -11.62
N ALA A 106 0.68 7.37 -11.45
CA ALA A 106 -0.43 7.66 -12.34
C ALA A 106 -1.02 9.07 -12.15
N GLY A 107 -0.57 9.83 -11.15
CA GLY A 107 -1.09 11.18 -10.86
C GLY A 107 -2.49 11.19 -10.24
N THR A 108 -2.99 10.05 -9.80
CA THR A 108 -4.27 9.93 -9.07
C THR A 108 -4.09 10.34 -7.60
N PRO A 109 -5.17 10.72 -6.86
CA PRO A 109 -5.11 11.07 -5.45
C PRO A 109 -4.92 9.84 -4.55
N VAL A 110 -3.83 9.12 -4.80
CA VAL A 110 -3.42 7.94 -4.05
C VAL A 110 -1.95 8.09 -3.67
N GLY A 111 -1.61 7.69 -2.46
CA GLY A 111 -0.22 7.72 -1.98
C GLY A 111 0.07 6.55 -1.06
N VAL A 112 1.35 6.33 -0.78
CA VAL A 112 1.80 5.33 0.18
C VAL A 112 2.60 5.99 1.29
N CYS A 113 2.32 5.59 2.51
CA CYS A 113 2.98 6.01 3.73
C CYS A 113 3.57 4.76 4.40
N LEU A 114 4.79 4.42 4.03
CA LEU A 114 5.50 3.29 4.63
C LEU A 114 6.32 3.76 5.84
N ASN A 115 6.59 2.84 6.74
CA ASN A 115 7.36 3.13 7.95
C ASN A 115 8.86 3.43 7.61
N PRO A 116 9.47 4.55 8.13
CA PRO A 116 8.81 5.57 8.93
C PRO A 116 8.06 6.59 8.06
N CYS A 117 6.83 6.88 8.45
CA CYS A 117 5.97 7.84 7.79
C CYS A 117 5.69 9.01 8.76
N ALA A 118 5.89 10.23 8.30
CA ALA A 118 5.62 11.41 9.11
C ALA A 118 4.12 11.74 9.07
N VAL A 119 3.48 11.66 10.23
CA VAL A 119 2.05 11.94 10.41
C VAL A 119 1.83 12.84 11.59
N THR A 120 0.96 13.84 11.43
CA THR A 120 0.39 14.60 12.55
C THR A 120 -1.13 14.38 12.60
N VAL A 121 -1.67 14.30 13.81
CA VAL A 121 -3.11 14.23 14.05
C VAL A 121 -3.48 15.34 15.02
N ASN A 122 -4.41 16.21 14.62
CA ASN A 122 -4.86 17.34 15.42
C ASN A 122 -3.69 18.19 15.97
N GLY A 123 -2.66 18.40 15.12
CA GLY A 123 -1.47 19.19 15.44
C GLY A 123 -0.40 18.46 16.26
N LYS A 124 -0.60 17.19 16.62
CA LYS A 124 0.39 16.38 17.34
C LYS A 124 1.04 15.37 16.40
N ALA A 125 2.37 15.36 16.37
CA ALA A 125 3.10 14.33 15.64
C ALA A 125 2.85 12.96 16.28
N LEU A 126 2.53 11.97 15.45
CA LEU A 126 2.52 10.58 15.87
C LEU A 126 3.97 10.09 15.94
N SER A 127 4.39 9.67 17.13
CA SER A 127 5.67 9.00 17.27
C SER A 127 5.57 7.60 16.67
N VAL A 128 6.46 7.29 15.74
CA VAL A 128 6.71 5.93 15.33
C VAL A 128 7.76 5.39 16.30
N ARG A 129 7.41 4.39 17.12
CA ARG A 129 8.43 3.66 17.88
C ARG A 129 9.25 2.86 16.86
N GLU A 130 10.52 3.16 16.74
CA GLU A 130 11.44 2.26 16.05
C GLU A 130 11.43 0.91 16.77
N PRO A 131 11.46 -0.21 16.01
CA PRO A 131 11.47 -1.54 16.60
C PRO A 131 12.74 -1.84 17.37
#